data_1457f62a65915378e39e4b6dc17dde6f
#
_entry.id   1457f62a65915378e39e4b6dc17dde6f
#
_cell.length_a   1.000
_cell.length_b   1.000
_cell.length_c   1.000
_cell.angle_alpha   90.00
_cell.angle_beta   90.00
_cell.angle_gamma   90.00
#
_symmetry.space_group_name_H-M   'P 1'
#
loop_
_entity.id
_entity.type
_entity.pdbx_description
1 polymer ?
#
loop_
_entity_poly.entity_id
_entity_poly.type
_entity_poly.pdbx_seq_one_letter_code
_entity_poly.pdbx_strand_id
1 'polypeptide(L)'
;MMTAGGQLGFSFWSQLWMFILVVIPWAVRIFIVVLLIKALLKYLNEKKTTPQQEIIRRSLGEVLKDHRQQSGMTQEYVAEALNVSRQAVSKWETGAAEPSTSNLLALAKLYGVDPGDLLKGVQ
;
A
#
# COMPACT_ATOMS: atom_id res chain seq x y z
N MET A 1 -64.42 -32.36 8.50
CA MET A 1 -63.50 -31.69 7.54
C MET A 1 -62.34 -31.08 8.33
N MET A 2 -61.26 -31.81 8.44
CA MET A 2 -60.10 -31.42 9.24
C MET A 2 -59.16 -30.60 8.39
N THR A 3 -58.82 -29.41 8.87
CA THR A 3 -58.00 -28.42 8.20
C THR A 3 -56.53 -28.83 8.11
N ALA A 4 -56.07 -29.24 6.96
CA ALA A 4 -54.69 -29.58 6.67
C ALA A 4 -53.77 -28.36 6.57
N GLY A 5 -54.25 -27.17 6.89
CA GLY A 5 -53.50 -25.90 6.73
C GLY A 5 -52.57 -25.53 7.86
N GLY A 6 -52.69 -26.13 9.05
CA GLY A 6 -51.93 -25.74 10.23
C GLY A 6 -50.53 -26.39 10.36
N GLN A 7 -50.36 -27.56 9.78
CA GLN A 7 -49.11 -28.34 9.92
C GLN A 7 -48.00 -27.88 9.02
N LEU A 8 -48.31 -27.39 7.84
CA LEU A 8 -47.32 -26.90 6.86
C LEU A 8 -46.67 -25.55 7.28
N GLY A 9 -47.47 -24.70 7.94
CA GLY A 9 -46.96 -23.40 8.43
C GLY A 9 -45.94 -23.55 9.56
N PHE A 10 -46.20 -24.43 10.51
CA PHE A 10 -45.34 -24.66 11.66
C PHE A 10 -43.99 -25.29 11.27
N SER A 11 -43.98 -26.21 10.33
CA SER A 11 -42.74 -26.84 9.88
C SER A 11 -41.89 -25.88 9.04
N PHE A 12 -42.51 -25.01 8.23
CA PHE A 12 -41.81 -24.00 7.44
C PHE A 12 -41.09 -22.95 8.33
N TRP A 13 -41.80 -22.44 9.33
CA TRP A 13 -41.22 -21.47 10.26
C TRP A 13 -40.11 -22.08 11.14
N SER A 14 -40.25 -23.32 11.57
CA SER A 14 -39.24 -24.01 12.37
C SER A 14 -37.96 -24.28 11.54
N GLN A 15 -38.09 -24.65 10.27
CA GLN A 15 -36.95 -24.80 9.36
C GLN A 15 -36.26 -23.46 9.08
N LEU A 16 -37.04 -22.39 8.91
CA LEU A 16 -36.51 -21.04 8.72
C LEU A 16 -35.69 -20.58 9.93
N TRP A 17 -36.22 -20.79 11.15
CA TRP A 17 -35.49 -20.45 12.38
C TRP A 17 -34.20 -21.26 12.55
N MET A 18 -34.24 -22.57 12.26
CA MET A 18 -33.01 -23.38 12.27
C MET A 18 -31.97 -22.87 11.25
N PHE A 19 -32.41 -22.49 10.06
CA PHE A 19 -31.52 -21.93 9.05
C PHE A 19 -30.88 -20.61 9.52
N ILE A 20 -31.67 -19.74 10.10
CA ILE A 20 -31.20 -18.46 10.67
C ILE A 20 -30.20 -18.70 11.81
N LEU A 21 -30.49 -19.62 12.73
CA LEU A 21 -29.61 -19.92 13.86
C LEU A 21 -28.27 -20.55 13.46
N VAL A 22 -28.21 -21.20 12.30
CA VAL A 22 -26.98 -21.80 11.80
C VAL A 22 -26.23 -20.84 10.90
N VAL A 23 -26.89 -20.18 9.95
CA VAL A 23 -26.24 -19.35 8.93
C VAL A 23 -25.70 -18.04 9.50
N ILE A 24 -26.44 -17.40 10.40
CA ILE A 24 -26.03 -16.10 10.98
C ILE A 24 -24.72 -16.23 11.77
N PRO A 25 -24.54 -17.19 12.69
CA PRO A 25 -23.27 -17.34 13.41
C PRO A 25 -22.08 -17.62 12.48
N TRP A 26 -22.31 -18.39 11.42
CA TRP A 26 -21.27 -18.66 10.42
C TRP A 26 -20.90 -17.41 9.63
N ALA A 27 -21.87 -16.63 9.19
CA ALA A 27 -21.65 -15.36 8.49
C ALA A 27 -20.90 -14.36 9.39
N VAL A 28 -21.27 -14.26 10.66
CA VAL A 28 -20.59 -13.40 11.64
C VAL A 28 -19.15 -13.85 11.85
N ARG A 29 -18.90 -15.16 11.96
CA ARG A 29 -17.52 -15.68 12.09
C ARG A 29 -16.66 -15.35 10.87
N ILE A 30 -17.19 -15.58 9.67
CA ILE A 30 -16.47 -15.23 8.42
C ILE A 30 -16.20 -13.74 8.37
N PHE A 31 -17.15 -12.90 8.73
CA PHE A 31 -16.98 -11.44 8.77
C PHE A 31 -15.87 -11.02 9.73
N ILE A 32 -15.85 -11.58 10.95
CA ILE A 32 -14.80 -11.32 11.93
C ILE A 32 -13.44 -11.76 11.42
N VAL A 33 -13.32 -12.95 10.81
CA VAL A 33 -12.05 -13.43 10.23
C VAL A 33 -11.57 -12.50 9.12
N VAL A 34 -12.45 -12.04 8.24
CA VAL A 34 -12.10 -11.08 7.19
C VAL A 34 -11.62 -9.76 7.77
N LEU A 35 -12.26 -9.26 8.83
CA LEU A 35 -11.81 -8.04 9.52
C LEU A 35 -10.44 -8.22 10.17
N LEU A 36 -10.20 -9.37 10.82
CA LEU A 36 -8.90 -9.69 11.42
C LEU A 36 -7.80 -9.80 10.36
N ILE A 37 -8.08 -10.45 9.24
CA ILE A 37 -7.12 -10.54 8.11
C ILE A 37 -6.83 -9.15 7.56
N LYS A 38 -7.84 -8.30 7.34
CA LYS A 38 -7.64 -6.91 6.88
C LYS A 38 -6.82 -6.09 7.89
N ALA A 39 -7.11 -6.22 9.19
CA ALA A 39 -6.37 -5.55 10.25
C ALA A 39 -4.92 -6.03 10.29
N LEU A 40 -4.69 -7.34 10.18
CA LEU A 40 -3.36 -7.94 10.15
C LEU A 40 -2.58 -7.50 8.90
N LEU A 41 -3.21 -7.54 7.72
CA LEU A 41 -2.58 -7.07 6.48
C LEU A 41 -2.25 -5.58 6.54
N LYS A 42 -3.13 -4.76 7.12
CA LYS A 42 -2.84 -3.34 7.37
C LYS A 42 -1.66 -3.17 8.30
N TYR A 43 -1.62 -3.92 9.41
CA TYR A 43 -0.52 -3.87 10.38
C TYR A 43 0.82 -4.34 9.78
N LEU A 44 0.81 -5.40 8.96
CA LEU A 44 2.01 -5.91 8.27
C LEU A 44 2.46 -4.98 7.14
N ASN A 45 1.52 -4.29 6.50
CA ASN A 45 1.81 -3.36 5.39
C ASN A 45 2.27 -1.98 5.89
N GLU A 46 1.92 -1.63 7.12
CA GLU A 46 2.61 -0.58 7.86
C GLU A 46 3.98 -1.13 8.29
N LYS A 47 4.91 -1.27 7.32
CA LYS A 47 6.33 -1.33 7.67
C LYS A 47 6.57 -0.11 8.53
N LYS A 48 6.78 -0.32 9.84
CA LYS A 48 7.19 0.72 10.77
C LYS A 48 8.51 1.26 10.26
N THR A 49 8.44 2.25 9.39
CA THR A 49 9.61 3.05 9.03
C THR A 49 10.06 3.65 10.35
N THR A 50 11.27 3.31 10.79
CA THR A 50 11.82 3.93 11.99
C THR A 50 11.93 5.44 11.73
N PRO A 51 11.79 6.30 12.74
CA PRO A 51 11.96 7.74 12.57
C PRO A 51 13.26 8.10 11.84
N GLN A 52 14.30 7.33 12.07
CA GLN A 52 15.59 7.46 11.41
C GLN A 52 15.52 7.18 9.89
N GLN A 53 14.77 6.14 9.49
CA GLN A 53 14.59 5.82 8.06
C GLN A 53 13.76 6.90 7.36
N GLU A 54 12.81 7.52 8.05
CA GLU A 54 12.01 8.60 7.48
C GLU A 54 12.86 9.86 7.26
N ILE A 55 13.76 10.19 8.20
CA ILE A 55 14.71 11.29 8.04
C ILE A 55 15.63 11.03 6.84
N ILE A 56 16.19 9.83 6.72
CA ILE A 56 17.04 9.44 5.61
C ILE A 56 16.31 9.54 4.27
N ARG A 57 15.06 9.10 4.19
CA ARG A 57 14.25 9.18 2.97
C ARG A 57 13.98 10.60 2.55
N ARG A 58 13.67 11.50 3.49
CA ARG A 58 13.41 12.91 3.20
C ARG A 58 14.66 13.59 2.70
N SER A 59 15.79 13.39 3.37
CA SER A 59 17.05 14.01 2.96
C SER A 59 17.54 13.48 1.61
N LEU A 60 17.42 12.18 1.32
CA LEU A 60 17.71 11.65 -0.01
C LEU A 60 16.77 12.24 -1.07
N GLY A 61 15.48 12.35 -0.78
CA GLY A 61 14.51 12.94 -1.71
C GLY A 61 14.84 14.39 -2.06
N GLU A 62 15.24 15.19 -1.07
CA GLU A 62 15.70 16.57 -1.28
C GLU A 62 16.96 16.63 -2.15
N VAL A 63 17.95 15.79 -1.88
CA VAL A 63 19.16 15.69 -2.70
C VAL A 63 18.84 15.33 -4.15
N LEU A 64 17.97 14.34 -4.39
CA LEU A 64 17.55 13.95 -5.72
C LEU A 64 16.85 15.10 -6.47
N LYS A 65 15.95 15.80 -5.77
CA LYS A 65 15.24 16.96 -6.31
C LYS A 65 16.20 18.09 -6.68
N ASP A 66 17.15 18.40 -5.81
CA ASP A 66 18.14 19.46 -6.03
C ASP A 66 19.02 19.16 -7.26
N HIS A 67 19.54 17.95 -7.38
CA HIS A 67 20.32 17.54 -8.55
C HIS A 67 19.51 17.60 -9.84
N ARG A 68 18.25 17.16 -9.81
CA ARG A 68 17.35 17.27 -10.96
C ARG A 68 17.16 18.72 -11.39
N GLN A 69 16.88 19.62 -10.43
CA GLN A 69 16.66 21.04 -10.71
C GLN A 69 17.91 21.73 -11.22
N GLN A 70 19.08 21.43 -10.62
CA GLN A 70 20.37 21.95 -11.09
C GLN A 70 20.69 21.48 -12.52
N SER A 71 20.27 20.29 -12.89
CA SER A 71 20.40 19.77 -14.25
C SER A 71 19.33 20.28 -15.22
N GLY A 72 18.40 21.12 -14.76
CA GLY A 72 17.33 21.68 -15.59
C GLY A 72 16.30 20.66 -16.08
N MET A 73 16.19 19.50 -15.42
CA MET A 73 15.33 18.40 -15.82
C MET A 73 13.96 18.48 -15.14
N THR A 74 12.90 18.03 -15.84
CA THR A 74 11.58 17.84 -15.27
C THR A 74 11.42 16.43 -14.68
N GLN A 75 10.45 16.25 -13.78
CA GLN A 75 10.13 14.90 -13.26
C GLN A 75 9.71 13.94 -14.38
N GLU A 76 9.01 14.46 -15.39
CA GLU A 76 8.60 13.70 -16.59
C GLU A 76 9.82 13.20 -17.37
N TYR A 77 10.78 14.07 -17.61
CA TYR A 77 12.00 13.70 -18.33
C TYR A 77 12.79 12.61 -17.61
N VAL A 78 12.96 12.75 -16.28
CA VAL A 78 13.64 11.75 -15.46
C VAL A 78 12.88 10.41 -15.48
N ALA A 79 11.56 10.45 -15.37
CA ALA A 79 10.71 9.27 -15.42
C ALA A 79 10.84 8.52 -16.76
N GLU A 80 10.83 9.25 -17.87
CA GLU A 80 11.03 8.70 -19.21
C GLU A 80 12.43 8.09 -19.37
N ALA A 81 13.46 8.81 -18.95
CA ALA A 81 14.85 8.35 -19.02
C ALA A 81 15.12 7.07 -18.21
N LEU A 82 14.43 6.89 -17.09
CA LEU A 82 14.55 5.71 -16.23
C LEU A 82 13.50 4.64 -16.53
N ASN A 83 12.59 4.87 -17.47
CA ASN A 83 11.46 4.00 -17.76
C ASN A 83 10.58 3.67 -16.52
N VAL A 84 10.28 4.70 -15.75
CA VAL A 84 9.41 4.64 -14.57
C VAL A 84 8.28 5.65 -14.70
N SER A 85 7.27 5.58 -13.82
CA SER A 85 6.22 6.59 -13.80
C SER A 85 6.70 7.91 -13.19
N ARG A 86 6.16 9.05 -13.66
CA ARG A 86 6.38 10.36 -13.02
C ARG A 86 6.04 10.34 -11.53
N GLN A 87 4.97 9.59 -11.16
CA GLN A 87 4.55 9.44 -9.76
C GLN A 87 5.63 8.76 -8.90
N ALA A 88 6.39 7.81 -9.47
CA ALA A 88 7.50 7.17 -8.77
C ALA A 88 8.59 8.21 -8.46
N VAL A 89 9.00 9.01 -9.44
CA VAL A 89 9.99 10.09 -9.25
C VAL A 89 9.51 11.09 -8.21
N SER A 90 8.25 11.52 -8.28
CA SER A 90 7.66 12.42 -7.27
C SER A 90 7.68 11.84 -5.86
N LYS A 91 7.37 10.54 -5.71
CA LYS A 91 7.43 9.85 -4.41
C LYS A 91 8.85 9.75 -3.86
N TRP A 92 9.85 9.58 -4.71
CA TRP A 92 11.26 9.58 -4.29
C TRP A 92 11.69 10.95 -3.79
N GLU A 93 11.34 12.01 -4.50
CA GLU A 93 11.71 13.39 -4.13
C GLU A 93 10.98 13.88 -2.86
N THR A 94 9.78 13.38 -2.58
CA THR A 94 9.02 13.71 -1.35
C THR A 94 9.36 12.81 -0.17
N GLY A 95 10.19 11.77 -0.36
CA GLY A 95 10.48 10.78 0.67
C GLY A 95 9.34 9.79 0.95
N ALA A 96 8.26 9.80 0.15
CA ALA A 96 7.16 8.86 0.28
C ALA A 96 7.54 7.42 -0.11
N ALA A 97 8.56 7.28 -0.97
CA ALA A 97 9.17 6.01 -1.35
C ALA A 97 10.66 6.18 -1.57
N GLU A 98 11.41 5.08 -1.55
CA GLU A 98 12.82 5.06 -1.93
C GLU A 98 13.00 4.49 -3.33
N PRO A 99 13.91 5.04 -4.14
CA PRO A 99 14.31 4.40 -5.38
C PRO A 99 15.03 3.08 -5.07
N SER A 100 14.88 2.08 -5.95
CA SER A 100 15.72 0.87 -5.88
C SER A 100 17.18 1.24 -6.12
N THR A 101 18.10 0.37 -5.70
CA THR A 101 19.54 0.59 -5.95
C THR A 101 19.85 0.80 -7.43
N SER A 102 19.20 0.05 -8.32
CA SER A 102 19.36 0.22 -9.77
C SER A 102 18.88 1.59 -10.26
N ASN A 103 17.74 2.07 -9.74
CA ASN A 103 17.23 3.40 -10.08
C ASN A 103 18.12 4.51 -9.51
N LEU A 104 18.67 4.32 -8.32
CA LEU A 104 19.60 5.28 -7.72
C LEU A 104 20.88 5.42 -8.55
N LEU A 105 21.44 4.31 -9.03
CA LEU A 105 22.59 4.31 -9.94
C LEU A 105 22.27 4.98 -11.29
N ALA A 106 21.08 4.71 -11.84
CA ALA A 106 20.61 5.33 -13.06
C ALA A 106 20.40 6.85 -12.90
N LEU A 107 19.86 7.30 -11.76
CA LEU A 107 19.72 8.72 -11.41
C LEU A 107 21.09 9.40 -11.30
N ALA A 108 22.05 8.79 -10.61
CA ALA A 108 23.40 9.31 -10.50
C ALA A 108 24.05 9.49 -11.88
N LYS A 109 23.92 8.51 -12.75
CA LYS A 109 24.41 8.58 -14.13
C LYS A 109 23.71 9.68 -14.94
N LEU A 110 22.39 9.80 -14.79
CA LEU A 110 21.60 10.82 -15.49
C LEU A 110 21.96 12.23 -15.04
N TYR A 111 22.21 12.44 -13.76
CA TYR A 111 22.62 13.73 -13.19
C TYR A 111 24.13 14.01 -13.34
N GLY A 112 24.90 13.02 -13.79
CA GLY A 112 26.35 13.17 -13.97
C GLY A 112 27.12 13.26 -12.65
N VAL A 113 26.65 12.62 -11.59
CA VAL A 113 27.25 12.62 -10.26
C VAL A 113 27.65 11.22 -9.83
N ASP A 114 28.59 11.12 -8.88
CA ASP A 114 28.92 9.83 -8.26
C ASP A 114 27.74 9.35 -7.37
N PRO A 115 27.35 8.07 -7.45
CA PRO A 115 26.29 7.53 -6.60
C PRO A 115 26.55 7.73 -5.09
N GLY A 116 27.82 7.71 -4.67
CA GLY A 116 28.19 7.98 -3.30
C GLY A 116 27.92 9.43 -2.88
N ASP A 117 27.99 10.39 -3.80
CA ASP A 117 27.70 11.80 -3.50
C ASP A 117 26.21 12.04 -3.27
N LEU A 118 25.32 11.28 -3.95
CA LEU A 118 23.89 11.30 -3.65
C LEU A 118 23.59 10.84 -2.22
N LEU A 119 24.39 9.92 -1.69
CA LEU A 119 24.21 9.38 -0.34
C LEU A 119 24.91 10.23 0.74
N LYS A 120 25.99 10.96 0.40
CA LYS A 120 26.67 11.86 1.35
C LYS A 120 25.83 13.08 1.72
N GLY A 121 24.95 13.53 0.83
CA GLY A 121 24.01 14.62 1.10
C GLY A 121 22.90 14.29 2.11
N VAL A 122 22.87 13.06 2.62
CA VAL A 122 21.86 12.51 3.54
C VAL A 122 22.28 12.65 5.02
N GLN A 123 23.28 13.44 5.35
CA GLN A 123 23.74 13.68 6.73
C GLN A 123 23.05 14.85 7.39
#